data_6b65ac1288f1325fa87b5cb1c9b0658d
#
_entry.id   6b65ac1288f1325fa87b5cb1c9b0658d
#
_cell.length_a   1.000
_cell.length_b   1.000
_cell.length_c   1.000
_cell.angle_alpha   90.00
_cell.angle_beta   90.00
_cell.angle_gamma   90.00
#
_symmetry.space_group_name_H-M   'P 1'
#
loop_
_entity.id
_entity.type
_entity.pdbx_description
1 polymer ?
#
loop_
_entity_poly.entity_id
_entity_poly.type
_entity_poly.pdbx_seq_one_letter_code
_entity_poly.pdbx_strand_id
1 'polypeptide(L)'
;NPVSALQYSITEGYTPLRETLKKRLEKSGCFDPETDDLIITSGAQQANELACKVFLNEGDTLICESPTFIGSLNAFKSYNVNLKGVEMEEDGMNIEKLEEAIRTSNNPKVIYIIPNFQNPTGLCTSLEKRKAIYELAKKYGIMILEDNPYGDIRFAGEDIPSIKSMDKDGLVIYSRTFSKTLAPGLRVGYVAAPKPVIQKMVVCKQVADVHTNIMAQIICDEYLKNYDMDAHLESVRKIYRHKCGLMLSEIEKNFSKKITVTKPEGGLFIWATLPEDCDMMTFCTKAVENKVAVVPGTA
;
A
#
# COMPACT_ATOMS: atom_id res chain seq x y z
N ASN A 1 28.49 -15.32 -1.12
CA ASN A 1 28.83 -16.57 -0.44
C ASN A 1 27.62 -17.52 -0.50
N PRO A 2 27.74 -18.69 -1.19
CA PRO A 2 26.64 -19.66 -1.34
C PRO A 2 26.07 -20.15 0.00
N VAL A 3 26.94 -20.33 1.01
CA VAL A 3 26.52 -20.79 2.33
C VAL A 3 25.55 -19.80 2.98
N SER A 4 25.84 -18.50 2.92
CA SER A 4 24.95 -17.47 3.50
C SER A 4 23.60 -17.39 2.79
N ALA A 5 23.54 -17.68 1.48
CA ALA A 5 22.32 -17.65 0.69
C ALA A 5 21.40 -18.86 0.95
N LEU A 6 21.96 -19.94 1.51
CA LEU A 6 21.24 -21.20 1.77
C LEU A 6 21.05 -21.49 3.27
N GLN A 7 21.51 -20.62 4.16
CA GLN A 7 21.41 -20.76 5.60
C GLN A 7 20.25 -19.91 6.15
N TYR A 8 19.79 -20.23 7.35
CA TYR A 8 18.88 -19.37 8.11
C TYR A 8 19.46 -17.97 8.30
N SER A 9 18.59 -16.98 8.29
CA SER A 9 18.91 -15.57 8.52
C SER A 9 18.17 -15.05 9.75
N ILE A 10 18.41 -13.79 10.11
CA ILE A 10 17.68 -13.13 11.18
C ILE A 10 16.28 -12.72 10.70
N THR A 11 15.34 -12.64 11.62
CA THR A 11 13.92 -12.35 11.32
C THR A 11 13.72 -10.96 10.72
N GLU A 12 14.51 -10.00 11.16
CA GLU A 12 14.48 -8.62 10.64
C GLU A 12 14.80 -8.54 9.15
N GLY A 13 15.54 -9.54 8.63
CA GLY A 13 15.94 -9.65 7.22
C GLY A 13 17.42 -9.42 6.98
N TYR A 14 17.84 -9.68 5.76
CA TYR A 14 19.23 -9.58 5.29
C TYR A 14 19.82 -8.19 5.55
N THR A 15 20.80 -8.11 6.44
CA THR A 15 21.35 -6.84 6.92
C THR A 15 21.79 -5.91 5.78
N PRO A 16 22.52 -6.37 4.75
CA PRO A 16 22.91 -5.47 3.66
C PRO A 16 21.71 -4.82 2.94
N LEU A 17 20.64 -5.59 2.67
CA LEU A 17 19.43 -5.04 2.06
C LEU A 17 18.76 -4.02 2.98
N ARG A 18 18.64 -4.32 4.27
CA ARG A 18 18.07 -3.40 5.26
C ARG A 18 18.82 -2.06 5.25
N GLU A 19 20.15 -2.09 5.30
CA GLU A 19 20.98 -0.87 5.30
C GLU A 19 20.86 -0.08 3.98
N THR A 20 20.78 -0.78 2.83
CA THR A 20 20.53 -0.14 1.54
C THR A 20 19.17 0.57 1.53
N LEU A 21 18.13 -0.08 2.05
CA LEU A 21 16.77 0.47 2.10
C LEU A 21 16.65 1.64 3.10
N LYS A 22 17.25 1.53 4.29
CA LYS A 22 17.28 2.63 5.27
C LYS A 22 17.85 3.91 4.65
N LYS A 23 19.01 3.82 3.98
CA LYS A 23 19.63 4.95 3.29
C LYS A 23 18.75 5.55 2.19
N ARG A 24 18.01 4.72 1.45
CA ARG A 24 17.08 5.21 0.42
C ARG A 24 15.88 5.93 1.04
N LEU A 25 15.32 5.38 2.12
CA LEU A 25 14.19 5.97 2.83
C LEU A 25 14.57 7.25 3.58
N GLU A 26 15.77 7.30 4.14
CA GLU A 26 16.32 8.51 4.78
C GLU A 26 16.40 9.68 3.80
N LYS A 27 16.88 9.44 2.57
CA LYS A 27 16.92 10.45 1.50
C LYS A 27 15.53 11.00 1.13
N SER A 28 14.48 10.21 1.26
CA SER A 28 13.10 10.63 1.00
C SER A 28 12.36 11.16 2.24
N GLY A 29 13.05 11.26 3.38
CA GLY A 29 12.46 11.68 4.65
C GLY A 29 11.52 10.64 5.29
N CYS A 30 11.51 9.40 4.79
CA CYS A 30 10.62 8.34 5.28
C CYS A 30 11.28 7.41 6.31
N PHE A 31 12.43 7.79 6.84
CA PHE A 31 13.17 7.03 7.85
C PHE A 31 14.05 7.97 8.68
N ASP A 32 13.90 7.90 9.99
CA ASP A 32 14.76 8.57 10.96
C ASP A 32 15.58 7.51 11.70
N PRO A 33 16.92 7.47 11.56
CA PRO A 33 17.78 6.46 12.19
C PRO A 33 17.73 6.49 13.72
N GLU A 34 17.35 7.61 14.35
CA GLU A 34 17.26 7.74 15.79
C GLU A 34 15.99 7.06 16.33
N THR A 35 14.88 7.13 15.62
CA THR A 35 13.56 6.70 16.08
C THR A 35 13.03 5.45 15.39
N ASP A 36 13.38 5.25 14.13
CA ASP A 36 12.85 4.16 13.29
C ASP A 36 13.78 2.96 13.19
N ASP A 37 13.21 1.82 12.84
CA ASP A 37 13.92 0.64 12.30
C ASP A 37 13.15 0.06 11.11
N LEU A 38 13.71 -0.98 10.50
CA LEU A 38 13.20 -1.59 9.28
C LEU A 38 13.19 -3.12 9.40
N ILE A 39 12.08 -3.74 8.96
CA ILE A 39 11.94 -5.20 8.84
C ILE A 39 11.60 -5.56 7.39
N ILE A 40 12.23 -6.64 6.89
CA ILE A 40 11.88 -7.24 5.59
C ILE A 40 10.70 -8.19 5.77
N THR A 41 9.74 -8.13 4.86
CA THR A 41 8.51 -8.93 4.88
C THR A 41 8.33 -9.72 3.59
N SER A 42 7.50 -10.77 3.64
CA SER A 42 7.13 -11.58 2.48
C SER A 42 6.07 -10.86 1.62
N GLY A 43 6.47 -9.70 1.08
CA GLY A 43 5.63 -8.72 0.40
C GLY A 43 4.83 -7.84 1.37
N ALA A 44 4.14 -6.81 0.82
CA ALA A 44 3.33 -5.88 1.62
C ALA A 44 2.16 -6.57 2.33
N GLN A 45 1.65 -7.69 1.82
CA GLN A 45 0.56 -8.44 2.47
C GLN A 45 0.95 -8.89 3.88
N GLN A 46 2.17 -9.41 4.07
CA GLN A 46 2.66 -9.76 5.40
C GLN A 46 2.90 -8.53 6.28
N ALA A 47 3.32 -7.41 5.68
CA ALA A 47 3.45 -6.15 6.43
C ALA A 47 2.12 -5.72 7.04
N ASN A 48 1.04 -5.76 6.25
CA ASN A 48 -0.30 -5.40 6.68
C ASN A 48 -0.84 -6.37 7.75
N GLU A 49 -0.59 -7.67 7.58
CA GLU A 49 -0.93 -8.70 8.57
C GLU A 49 -0.18 -8.49 9.91
N LEU A 50 1.13 -8.23 9.86
CA LEU A 50 1.93 -8.00 11.06
C LEU A 50 1.49 -6.74 11.80
N ALA A 51 1.13 -5.66 11.08
CA ALA A 51 0.57 -4.46 11.70
C ALA A 51 -0.74 -4.78 12.44
N CYS A 52 -1.60 -5.58 11.83
CA CYS A 52 -2.83 -6.04 12.47
C CYS A 52 -2.53 -6.81 13.76
N LYS A 53 -1.63 -7.79 13.72
CA LYS A 53 -1.20 -8.60 14.88
C LYS A 53 -0.65 -7.76 16.05
N VAL A 54 0.03 -6.66 15.74
CA VAL A 54 0.65 -5.81 16.77
C VAL A 54 -0.36 -4.88 17.44
N PHE A 55 -1.33 -4.35 16.68
CA PHE A 55 -2.18 -3.25 17.15
C PHE A 55 -3.63 -3.61 17.44
N LEU A 56 -4.12 -4.73 16.89
CA LEU A 56 -5.55 -5.04 16.92
C LEU A 56 -5.84 -6.32 17.69
N ASN A 57 -6.86 -6.25 18.53
CA ASN A 57 -7.50 -7.40 19.15
C ASN A 57 -8.88 -7.62 18.49
N GLU A 58 -9.48 -8.79 18.76
CA GLU A 58 -10.86 -9.07 18.34
C GLU A 58 -11.81 -7.97 18.84
N GLY A 59 -12.64 -7.46 17.92
CA GLY A 59 -13.60 -6.39 18.20
C GLY A 59 -13.07 -4.96 18.14
N ASP A 60 -11.75 -4.76 18.06
CA ASP A 60 -11.17 -3.44 17.75
C ASP A 60 -11.57 -3.00 16.34
N THR A 61 -11.47 -1.70 16.05
CA THR A 61 -11.79 -1.17 14.72
C THR A 61 -10.55 -0.75 13.96
N LEU A 62 -10.46 -1.22 12.70
CA LEU A 62 -9.59 -0.68 11.67
C LEU A 62 -10.42 0.17 10.71
N ILE A 63 -10.02 1.42 10.53
CA ILE A 63 -10.64 2.35 9.58
C ILE A 63 -9.88 2.30 8.26
N CYS A 64 -10.57 2.26 7.13
CA CYS A 64 -9.94 2.18 5.81
C CYS A 64 -10.70 2.99 4.77
N GLU A 65 -10.09 3.20 3.63
CA GLU A 65 -10.73 3.74 2.44
C GLU A 65 -11.88 2.84 1.97
N SER A 66 -12.91 3.41 1.38
CA SER A 66 -14.02 2.68 0.77
C SER A 66 -14.27 3.21 -0.64
N PRO A 67 -13.94 2.42 -1.70
CA PRO A 67 -13.38 1.06 -1.66
C PRO A 67 -11.89 1.02 -1.32
N THR A 68 -11.36 -0.18 -0.97
CA THR A 68 -9.92 -0.42 -0.76
C THR A 68 -9.51 -1.84 -1.15
N PHE A 69 -8.23 -2.18 -1.00
CA PHE A 69 -7.66 -3.45 -1.45
C PHE A 69 -8.20 -4.65 -0.68
N ILE A 70 -8.94 -5.51 -1.38
CA ILE A 70 -9.60 -6.68 -0.80
C ILE A 70 -8.64 -7.67 -0.14
N GLY A 71 -7.40 -7.79 -0.64
CA GLY A 71 -6.40 -8.67 -0.04
C GLY A 71 -6.04 -8.25 1.39
N SER A 72 -5.95 -6.95 1.65
CA SER A 72 -5.72 -6.42 3.00
C SER A 72 -6.98 -6.55 3.87
N LEU A 73 -8.17 -6.27 3.32
CA LEU A 73 -9.44 -6.44 4.05
C LEU A 73 -9.62 -7.89 4.54
N ASN A 74 -9.30 -8.88 3.70
CA ASN A 74 -9.39 -10.29 4.08
C ASN A 74 -8.38 -10.67 5.17
N ALA A 75 -7.16 -10.11 5.12
CA ALA A 75 -6.18 -10.29 6.19
C ALA A 75 -6.70 -9.69 7.51
N PHE A 76 -7.24 -8.48 7.48
CA PHE A 76 -7.79 -7.82 8.67
C PHE A 76 -9.00 -8.57 9.23
N LYS A 77 -9.93 -9.01 8.38
CA LYS A 77 -11.09 -9.80 8.79
C LYS A 77 -10.70 -11.11 9.50
N SER A 78 -9.56 -11.72 9.15
CA SER A 78 -9.10 -12.96 9.77
C SER A 78 -8.75 -12.81 11.26
N TYR A 79 -8.63 -11.58 11.75
CA TYR A 79 -8.41 -11.24 13.16
C TYR A 79 -9.71 -10.84 13.90
N ASN A 80 -10.88 -11.04 13.30
CA ASN A 80 -12.18 -10.68 13.88
C ASN A 80 -12.27 -9.19 14.29
N VAL A 81 -11.60 -8.31 13.56
CA VAL A 81 -11.68 -6.87 13.76
C VAL A 81 -12.86 -6.27 12.99
N ASN A 82 -13.38 -5.16 13.51
CA ASN A 82 -14.39 -4.38 12.81
C ASN A 82 -13.72 -3.54 11.72
N LEU A 83 -14.24 -3.62 10.51
CA LEU A 83 -13.78 -2.76 9.40
C LEU A 83 -14.75 -1.61 9.22
N LYS A 84 -14.24 -0.38 9.27
CA LYS A 84 -15.01 0.83 9.04
C LYS A 84 -14.51 1.53 7.78
N GLY A 85 -15.27 1.43 6.69
CA GLY A 85 -14.97 2.12 5.44
C GLY A 85 -15.32 3.61 5.52
N VAL A 86 -14.44 4.44 4.97
CA VAL A 86 -14.61 5.88 4.80
C VAL A 86 -14.66 6.20 3.31
N GLU A 87 -15.70 6.88 2.88
CA GLU A 87 -15.91 7.26 1.48
C GLU A 87 -14.74 8.05 0.91
N MET A 88 -14.40 7.73 -0.34
CA MET A 88 -13.36 8.43 -1.10
C MET A 88 -13.96 9.56 -1.91
N GLU A 89 -13.26 10.69 -1.91
CA GLU A 89 -13.42 11.80 -2.86
C GLU A 89 -12.35 11.72 -3.95
N GLU A 90 -12.36 12.63 -4.91
CA GLU A 90 -11.42 12.60 -6.04
C GLU A 90 -9.94 12.70 -5.60
N ASP A 91 -9.69 13.27 -4.42
CA ASP A 91 -8.35 13.51 -3.87
C ASP A 91 -8.07 12.78 -2.54
N GLY A 92 -8.78 11.69 -2.24
CA GLY A 92 -8.58 10.85 -1.06
C GLY A 92 -9.82 10.73 -0.16
N MET A 93 -9.66 10.18 1.05
CA MET A 93 -10.76 10.02 2.01
C MET A 93 -11.44 11.35 2.34
N ASN A 94 -12.77 11.33 2.54
CA ASN A 94 -13.49 12.45 3.13
C ASN A 94 -13.09 12.62 4.59
N ILE A 95 -12.50 13.75 4.93
CA ILE A 95 -11.90 14.01 6.26
C ILE A 95 -12.93 14.12 7.37
N GLU A 96 -14.10 14.72 7.09
CA GLU A 96 -15.18 14.83 8.07
C GLU A 96 -15.75 13.45 8.42
N LYS A 97 -15.97 12.60 7.40
CA LYS A 97 -16.42 11.22 7.59
C LYS A 97 -15.34 10.35 8.27
N LEU A 98 -14.06 10.64 8.04
CA LEU A 98 -12.97 9.96 8.76
C LEU A 98 -13.03 10.30 10.27
N GLU A 99 -13.17 11.56 10.62
CA GLU A 99 -13.29 11.97 12.03
C GLU A 99 -14.55 11.39 12.68
N GLU A 100 -15.66 11.39 11.97
CA GLU A 100 -16.89 10.74 12.44
C GLU A 100 -16.68 9.23 12.66
N ALA A 101 -16.05 8.54 11.72
CA ALA A 101 -15.72 7.12 11.83
C ALA A 101 -14.85 6.83 13.06
N ILE A 102 -13.85 7.67 13.33
CA ILE A 102 -13.01 7.56 14.54
C ILE A 102 -13.85 7.69 15.81
N ARG A 103 -14.72 8.70 15.88
CA ARG A 103 -15.52 9.01 17.07
C ARG A 103 -16.62 7.99 17.35
N THR A 104 -17.17 7.35 16.33
CA THR A 104 -18.33 6.45 16.44
C THR A 104 -17.97 4.98 16.46
N SER A 105 -16.72 4.62 16.14
CA SER A 105 -16.26 3.23 16.13
C SER A 105 -15.88 2.75 17.53
N ASN A 106 -16.00 1.43 17.74
CA ASN A 106 -15.53 0.79 18.94
C ASN A 106 -14.00 0.65 18.90
N ASN A 107 -13.30 1.30 19.84
CA ASN A 107 -11.87 1.21 20.03
C ASN A 107 -11.04 1.28 18.69
N PRO A 108 -11.10 2.38 17.94
CA PRO A 108 -10.36 2.51 16.68
C PRO A 108 -8.86 2.56 16.98
N LYS A 109 -8.07 1.75 16.29
CA LYS A 109 -6.62 1.59 16.53
C LYS A 109 -5.76 1.92 15.34
N VAL A 110 -6.24 1.65 14.12
CA VAL A 110 -5.45 1.79 12.90
C VAL A 110 -6.28 2.44 11.80
N ILE A 111 -5.69 3.39 11.10
CA ILE A 111 -6.15 3.91 9.81
C ILE A 111 -5.30 3.28 8.73
N TYR A 112 -5.90 2.47 7.85
CA TYR A 112 -5.24 1.87 6.69
C TYR A 112 -5.49 2.71 5.45
N ILE A 113 -4.43 3.10 4.75
CA ILE A 113 -4.49 3.98 3.57
C ILE A 113 -3.50 3.55 2.50
N ILE A 114 -3.92 3.63 1.23
CA ILE A 114 -3.06 3.49 0.04
C ILE A 114 -3.00 4.87 -0.65
N PRO A 115 -2.09 5.76 -0.25
CA PRO A 115 -2.17 7.17 -0.63
C PRO A 115 -1.74 7.48 -2.06
N ASN A 116 -1.11 6.54 -2.76
CA ASN A 116 -0.64 6.72 -4.13
C ASN A 116 -1.27 5.69 -5.05
N PHE A 117 -2.00 6.16 -6.09
CA PHE A 117 -2.59 5.30 -7.13
C PHE A 117 -3.38 4.13 -6.53
N GLN A 118 -4.24 4.49 -5.61
CA GLN A 118 -5.00 3.61 -4.73
C GLN A 118 -5.62 2.41 -5.46
N ASN A 119 -5.54 1.25 -4.85
CA ASN A 119 -6.21 0.05 -5.32
C ASN A 119 -7.60 -0.07 -4.65
N PRO A 120 -8.71 0.05 -5.41
CA PRO A 120 -8.82 -0.08 -6.86
C PRO A 120 -9.01 1.23 -7.65
N THR A 121 -9.09 2.40 -7.01
CA THR A 121 -9.57 3.63 -7.63
C THR A 121 -8.58 4.32 -8.56
N GLY A 122 -7.28 4.06 -8.40
CA GLY A 122 -6.21 4.77 -9.11
C GLY A 122 -5.97 6.20 -8.61
N LEU A 123 -6.72 6.68 -7.62
CA LEU A 123 -6.62 8.01 -7.08
C LEU A 123 -5.37 8.21 -6.20
N CYS A 124 -4.95 9.46 -6.07
CA CYS A 124 -3.91 9.87 -5.12
C CYS A 124 -4.51 10.76 -4.04
N THR A 125 -4.16 10.48 -2.78
CA THR A 125 -4.52 11.35 -1.68
C THR A 125 -3.70 12.64 -1.74
N SER A 126 -4.37 13.80 -1.73
CA SER A 126 -3.74 15.12 -1.76
C SER A 126 -2.86 15.37 -0.54
N LEU A 127 -1.92 16.31 -0.65
CA LEU A 127 -1.04 16.68 0.47
C LEU A 127 -1.85 17.21 1.66
N GLU A 128 -2.89 17.99 1.39
CA GLU A 128 -3.79 18.56 2.39
C GLU A 128 -4.49 17.46 3.18
N LYS A 129 -5.02 16.45 2.49
CA LYS A 129 -5.68 15.32 3.14
C LYS A 129 -4.68 14.41 3.87
N ARG A 130 -3.46 14.21 3.35
CA ARG A 130 -2.40 13.48 4.09
C ARG A 130 -2.10 14.15 5.42
N LYS A 131 -1.96 15.47 5.44
CA LYS A 131 -1.77 16.25 6.66
C LYS A 131 -2.97 16.13 7.60
N ALA A 132 -4.19 16.27 7.08
CA ALA A 132 -5.41 16.17 7.88
C ALA A 132 -5.57 14.77 8.52
N ILE A 133 -5.29 13.69 7.77
CA ILE A 133 -5.28 12.31 8.29
C ILE A 133 -4.24 12.17 9.41
N TYR A 134 -3.04 12.71 9.23
CA TYR A 134 -2.00 12.67 10.24
C TYR A 134 -2.41 13.42 11.52
N GLU A 135 -2.97 14.61 11.40
CA GLU A 135 -3.44 15.40 12.56
C GLU A 135 -4.61 14.71 13.29
N LEU A 136 -5.52 14.05 12.56
CA LEU A 136 -6.57 13.24 13.19
C LEU A 136 -5.98 12.02 13.93
N ALA A 137 -5.03 11.31 13.32
CA ALA A 137 -4.36 10.20 13.96
C ALA A 137 -3.65 10.64 15.26
N LYS A 138 -2.96 11.77 15.22
CA LYS A 138 -2.31 12.39 16.39
C LYS A 138 -3.33 12.79 17.47
N LYS A 139 -4.41 13.45 17.09
CA LYS A 139 -5.48 13.92 18.00
C LYS A 139 -6.12 12.76 18.78
N TYR A 140 -6.31 11.62 18.12
CA TYR A 140 -7.00 10.48 18.70
C TYR A 140 -6.06 9.33 19.15
N GLY A 141 -4.76 9.47 18.96
CA GLY A 141 -3.77 8.45 19.36
C GLY A 141 -3.89 7.15 18.57
N ILE A 142 -4.15 7.24 17.24
CA ILE A 142 -4.39 6.11 16.35
C ILE A 142 -3.19 5.96 15.41
N MET A 143 -2.78 4.72 15.12
CA MET A 143 -1.71 4.44 14.17
C MET A 143 -2.18 4.57 12.72
N ILE A 144 -1.30 5.00 11.83
CA ILE A 144 -1.52 4.98 10.39
C ILE A 144 -0.71 3.85 9.77
N LEU A 145 -1.37 2.94 9.06
CA LEU A 145 -0.72 1.98 8.16
C LEU A 145 -0.74 2.55 6.75
N GLU A 146 0.35 3.19 6.37
CA GLU A 146 0.55 3.74 5.02
C GLU A 146 1.12 2.66 4.10
N ASP A 147 0.26 2.05 3.28
CA ASP A 147 0.64 1.04 2.30
C ASP A 147 0.93 1.70 0.95
N ASN A 148 2.19 1.70 0.55
CA ASN A 148 2.65 2.43 -0.63
C ASN A 148 3.34 1.52 -1.67
N PRO A 149 2.62 0.59 -2.30
CA PRO A 149 3.20 -0.30 -3.31
C PRO A 149 3.39 0.36 -4.68
N TYR A 150 2.73 1.49 -4.95
CA TYR A 150 2.65 2.09 -6.29
C TYR A 150 3.39 3.43 -6.41
N GLY A 151 3.85 4.04 -5.33
CA GLY A 151 4.41 5.40 -5.34
C GLY A 151 5.53 5.62 -6.35
N ASP A 152 6.39 4.61 -6.57
CA ASP A 152 7.48 4.70 -7.55
C ASP A 152 7.00 4.63 -9.02
N ILE A 153 5.71 4.31 -9.26
CA ILE A 153 5.16 4.12 -10.62
C ILE A 153 4.31 5.34 -11.03
N ARG A 154 4.72 6.53 -10.63
CA ARG A 154 4.16 7.77 -11.15
C ARG A 154 4.69 8.04 -12.55
N PHE A 155 3.80 8.28 -13.50
CA PHE A 155 4.16 8.57 -14.89
C PHE A 155 3.64 9.93 -15.39
N ALA A 156 2.89 10.67 -14.56
CA ALA A 156 2.44 12.04 -14.80
C ALA A 156 2.27 12.81 -13.48
N GLY A 157 2.18 14.14 -13.54
CA GLY A 157 2.06 15.00 -12.36
C GLY A 157 3.34 15.05 -11.53
N GLU A 158 3.22 15.52 -10.28
CA GLU A 158 4.32 15.68 -9.33
C GLU A 158 4.19 14.71 -8.15
N ASP A 159 5.33 14.33 -7.56
CA ASP A 159 5.35 13.49 -6.39
C ASP A 159 4.76 14.19 -5.16
N ILE A 160 3.92 13.49 -4.43
CA ILE A 160 3.32 13.99 -3.19
C ILE A 160 4.06 13.35 -2.01
N PRO A 161 4.57 14.13 -1.05
CA PRO A 161 5.22 13.60 0.14
C PRO A 161 4.37 12.57 0.88
N SER A 162 4.97 11.46 1.30
CA SER A 162 4.28 10.43 2.09
C SER A 162 3.88 10.95 3.46
N ILE A 163 2.89 10.32 4.10
CA ILE A 163 2.51 10.63 5.48
C ILE A 163 3.70 10.34 6.40
N LYS A 164 4.42 9.24 6.15
CA LYS A 164 5.64 8.88 6.92
C LYS A 164 6.70 9.98 6.91
N SER A 165 6.87 10.70 5.80
CA SER A 165 7.86 11.80 5.74
C SER A 165 7.51 12.99 6.64
N MET A 166 6.27 13.08 7.12
CA MET A 166 5.79 14.12 8.04
C MET A 166 5.70 13.62 9.50
N ASP A 167 5.92 12.31 9.74
CA ASP A 167 5.76 11.67 11.02
C ASP A 167 6.84 12.08 12.03
N LYS A 168 6.46 12.88 13.01
CA LYS A 168 7.32 13.30 14.14
C LYS A 168 6.90 12.68 15.47
N ASP A 169 5.76 12.03 15.51
CA ASP A 169 5.14 11.50 16.72
C ASP A 169 5.22 9.96 16.79
N GLY A 170 5.78 9.31 15.75
CA GLY A 170 5.93 7.86 15.70
C GLY A 170 4.61 7.13 15.46
N LEU A 171 3.72 7.70 14.66
CA LEU A 171 2.37 7.17 14.41
C LEU A 171 2.23 6.43 13.07
N VAL A 172 3.26 6.45 12.21
CA VAL A 172 3.15 5.91 10.85
C VAL A 172 3.97 4.63 10.68
N ILE A 173 3.28 3.56 10.28
CA ILE A 173 3.85 2.30 9.81
C ILE A 173 3.89 2.39 8.28
N TYR A 174 5.09 2.49 7.70
CA TYR A 174 5.27 2.68 6.27
C TYR A 174 5.61 1.36 5.58
N SER A 175 4.66 0.82 4.81
CA SER A 175 4.78 -0.45 4.10
C SER A 175 5.14 -0.23 2.62
N ARG A 176 6.15 -0.95 2.14
CA ARG A 176 6.61 -0.92 0.75
C ARG A 176 6.86 -2.34 0.22
N THR A 177 6.94 -2.47 -1.11
CA THR A 177 7.18 -3.76 -1.76
C THR A 177 7.96 -3.63 -3.07
N PHE A 178 8.74 -4.65 -3.41
CA PHE A 178 9.37 -4.80 -4.73
C PHE A 178 8.45 -5.41 -5.79
N SER A 179 7.22 -5.80 -5.40
CA SER A 179 6.30 -6.50 -6.30
C SER A 179 5.91 -5.70 -7.55
N LYS A 180 5.90 -4.36 -7.46
CA LYS A 180 5.47 -3.50 -8.57
C LYS A 180 6.64 -2.77 -9.22
N THR A 181 7.78 -2.76 -8.56
CA THR A 181 8.98 -2.03 -8.99
C THR A 181 10.06 -2.93 -9.55
N LEU A 182 10.15 -4.19 -9.11
CA LEU A 182 11.14 -5.16 -9.59
C LEU A 182 10.46 -6.44 -10.10
N ALA A 183 9.97 -7.31 -9.20
CA ALA A 183 9.30 -8.55 -9.60
C ALA A 183 8.36 -9.06 -8.49
N PRO A 184 7.08 -9.32 -8.79
CA PRO A 184 6.10 -9.79 -7.80
C PRO A 184 6.42 -11.18 -7.25
N GLY A 185 7.03 -12.04 -8.05
CA GLY A 185 7.38 -13.42 -7.65
C GLY A 185 8.48 -13.53 -6.59
N LEU A 186 9.29 -12.49 -6.38
CA LEU A 186 10.32 -12.48 -5.33
C LEU A 186 9.71 -12.46 -3.92
N ARG A 187 8.47 -11.97 -3.77
CA ARG A 187 7.77 -11.86 -2.48
C ARG A 187 8.59 -11.09 -1.44
N VAL A 188 9.22 -9.98 -1.81
CA VAL A 188 9.96 -9.11 -0.91
C VAL A 188 9.24 -7.77 -0.76
N GLY A 189 8.98 -7.41 0.50
CA GLY A 189 8.52 -6.12 0.94
C GLY A 189 9.29 -5.67 2.18
N TYR A 190 8.98 -4.51 2.70
CA TYR A 190 9.60 -4.01 3.91
C TYR A 190 8.71 -2.98 4.60
N VAL A 191 8.93 -2.84 5.91
CA VAL A 191 8.25 -1.86 6.76
C VAL A 191 9.30 -1.00 7.45
N ALA A 192 9.11 0.31 7.38
CA ALA A 192 9.79 1.29 8.23
C ALA A 192 8.79 1.83 9.25
N ALA A 193 9.12 1.78 10.52
CA ALA A 193 8.26 2.23 11.61
C ALA A 193 9.09 2.49 12.86
N PRO A 194 8.51 3.09 13.92
CA PRO A 194 9.22 3.29 15.18
C PRO A 194 9.82 1.98 15.73
N LYS A 195 11.03 2.06 16.29
CA LYS A 195 11.77 0.91 16.83
C LYS A 195 10.93 -0.03 17.71
N PRO A 196 10.08 0.46 18.65
CA PRO A 196 9.25 -0.42 19.46
C PRO A 196 8.21 -1.19 18.63
N VAL A 197 7.68 -0.60 17.56
CA VAL A 197 6.73 -1.25 16.63
C VAL A 197 7.44 -2.37 15.89
N ILE A 198 8.60 -2.07 15.29
CA ILE A 198 9.39 -3.08 14.55
C ILE A 198 9.77 -4.25 15.48
N GLN A 199 10.17 -4.00 16.71
CA GLN A 199 10.48 -5.08 17.68
C GLN A 199 9.28 -6.03 17.89
N LYS A 200 8.06 -5.49 18.00
CA LYS A 200 6.85 -6.32 18.11
C LYS A 200 6.53 -7.06 16.81
N MET A 201 6.71 -6.41 15.66
CA MET A 201 6.54 -7.06 14.36
C MET A 201 7.54 -8.21 14.17
N VAL A 202 8.79 -8.07 14.64
CA VAL A 202 9.80 -9.14 14.62
C VAL A 202 9.31 -10.36 15.42
N VAL A 203 8.80 -10.17 16.63
CA VAL A 203 8.27 -11.26 17.46
C VAL A 203 7.10 -11.96 16.74
N CYS A 204 6.18 -11.20 16.16
CA CYS A 204 5.06 -11.75 15.38
C CYS A 204 5.54 -12.52 14.14
N LYS A 205 6.58 -12.01 13.47
CA LYS A 205 7.13 -12.65 12.28
C LYS A 205 7.88 -13.93 12.59
N GLN A 206 8.57 -14.01 13.75
CA GLN A 206 9.26 -15.25 14.16
C GLN A 206 8.33 -16.47 14.20
N VAL A 207 7.08 -16.27 14.63
CA VAL A 207 6.09 -17.36 14.66
C VAL A 207 5.34 -17.56 13.36
N ALA A 208 5.44 -16.62 12.42
CA ALA A 208 4.77 -16.72 11.12
C ALA A 208 5.61 -17.45 10.07
N ASP A 209 6.85 -17.02 9.85
CA ASP A 209 7.72 -17.55 8.79
C ASP A 209 9.21 -17.56 9.13
N VAL A 210 9.58 -17.24 10.38
CA VAL A 210 10.96 -17.09 10.88
C VAL A 210 11.66 -15.91 10.20
N HIS A 211 11.82 -15.95 8.87
CA HIS A 211 12.34 -14.86 8.04
C HIS A 211 11.84 -14.99 6.59
N THR A 212 11.78 -13.88 5.87
CA THR A 212 11.51 -13.85 4.42
C THR A 212 12.64 -14.57 3.67
N ASN A 213 12.31 -15.19 2.51
CA ASN A 213 13.27 -15.93 1.68
C ASN A 213 14.56 -15.12 1.47
N ILE A 214 15.69 -15.67 1.95
CA ILE A 214 16.99 -14.99 1.96
C ILE A 214 17.55 -14.78 0.55
N MET A 215 17.38 -15.73 -0.36
CA MET A 215 17.87 -15.60 -1.73
C MET A 215 17.15 -14.46 -2.46
N ALA A 216 15.83 -14.32 -2.27
CA ALA A 216 15.08 -13.21 -2.85
C ALA A 216 15.54 -11.85 -2.30
N GLN A 217 15.89 -11.78 -1.01
CA GLN A 217 16.44 -10.57 -0.40
C GLN A 217 17.82 -10.22 -0.96
N ILE A 218 18.69 -11.22 -1.15
CA ILE A 218 20.02 -11.02 -1.77
C ILE A 218 19.86 -10.51 -3.20
N ILE A 219 18.95 -11.08 -3.99
CA ILE A 219 18.66 -10.60 -5.36
C ILE A 219 18.24 -9.13 -5.35
N CYS A 220 17.36 -8.73 -4.44
CA CYS A 220 16.95 -7.33 -4.32
C CYS A 220 18.13 -6.41 -3.95
N ASP A 221 18.97 -6.82 -2.99
CA ASP A 221 20.15 -6.04 -2.57
C ASP A 221 21.16 -5.88 -3.71
N GLU A 222 21.50 -7.00 -4.38
CA GLU A 222 22.40 -6.99 -5.53
C GLU A 222 21.88 -6.13 -6.67
N TYR A 223 20.56 -6.17 -6.92
CA TYR A 223 19.94 -5.30 -7.92
C TYR A 223 20.09 -3.82 -7.56
N LEU A 224 19.76 -3.45 -6.32
CA LEU A 224 19.84 -2.06 -5.84
C LEU A 224 21.27 -1.51 -5.82
N LYS A 225 22.29 -2.37 -5.69
CA LYS A 225 23.70 -1.97 -5.63
C LYS A 225 24.36 -1.88 -7.00
N ASN A 226 24.02 -2.79 -7.90
CA ASN A 226 24.77 -3.00 -9.14
C ASN A 226 24.02 -2.51 -10.39
N TYR A 227 22.75 -2.12 -10.26
CA TYR A 227 21.93 -1.64 -11.38
C TYR A 227 21.30 -0.30 -11.05
N ASP A 228 21.07 0.50 -12.09
CA ASP A 228 20.38 1.78 -11.96
C ASP A 228 18.86 1.56 -11.83
N MET A 229 18.39 1.59 -10.57
CA MET A 229 16.98 1.43 -10.24
C MET A 229 16.12 2.55 -10.81
N ASP A 230 16.63 3.77 -10.92
CA ASP A 230 15.87 4.92 -11.39
C ASP A 230 15.67 4.84 -12.91
N ALA A 231 16.69 4.43 -13.67
CA ALA A 231 16.58 4.14 -15.09
C ALA A 231 15.62 2.96 -15.37
N HIS A 232 15.63 1.93 -14.53
CA HIS A 232 14.67 0.83 -14.61
C HIS A 232 13.24 1.31 -14.37
N LEU A 233 13.00 2.08 -13.31
CA LEU A 233 11.69 2.65 -12.98
C LEU A 233 11.18 3.54 -14.11
N GLU A 234 12.04 4.34 -14.73
CA GLU A 234 11.62 5.16 -15.88
C GLU A 234 11.18 4.30 -17.07
N SER A 235 11.83 3.18 -17.30
CA SER A 235 11.41 2.21 -18.32
C SER A 235 10.04 1.61 -18.00
N VAL A 236 9.80 1.26 -16.74
CA VAL A 236 8.50 0.76 -16.24
C VAL A 236 7.42 1.84 -16.38
N ARG A 237 7.70 3.08 -15.99
CA ARG A 237 6.78 4.23 -16.11
C ARG A 237 6.36 4.48 -17.56
N LYS A 238 7.29 4.39 -18.51
CA LYS A 238 6.99 4.52 -19.96
C LYS A 238 5.99 3.47 -20.43
N ILE A 239 6.18 2.23 -20.02
CA ILE A 239 5.26 1.12 -20.39
C ILE A 239 3.87 1.38 -19.80
N TYR A 240 3.75 1.75 -18.52
CA TYR A 240 2.46 1.98 -17.88
C TYR A 240 1.78 3.25 -18.37
N ARG A 241 2.51 4.33 -18.64
CA ARG A 241 1.98 5.53 -19.31
C ARG A 241 1.35 5.18 -20.64
N HIS A 242 2.03 4.39 -21.48
CA HIS A 242 1.50 3.96 -22.78
C HIS A 242 0.23 3.11 -22.64
N LYS A 243 0.26 2.10 -21.76
CA LYS A 243 -0.89 1.21 -21.54
C LYS A 243 -2.10 1.97 -20.98
N CYS A 244 -1.90 2.85 -20.02
CA CYS A 244 -2.95 3.68 -19.44
C CYS A 244 -3.56 4.59 -20.51
N GLY A 245 -2.73 5.29 -21.29
CA GLY A 245 -3.19 6.18 -22.36
C GLY A 245 -3.99 5.44 -23.43
N LEU A 246 -3.52 4.25 -23.84
CA LEU A 246 -4.25 3.41 -24.78
C LEU A 246 -5.63 2.99 -24.23
N MET A 247 -5.67 2.50 -22.98
CA MET A 247 -6.91 2.07 -22.35
C MET A 247 -7.91 3.21 -22.20
N LEU A 248 -7.47 4.38 -21.72
CA LEU A 248 -8.33 5.57 -21.60
C LEU A 248 -8.85 6.04 -22.95
N SER A 249 -8.02 6.03 -23.99
CA SER A 249 -8.43 6.38 -25.36
C SER A 249 -9.51 5.44 -25.90
N GLU A 250 -9.36 4.12 -25.66
CA GLU A 250 -10.37 3.14 -26.12
C GLU A 250 -11.67 3.22 -25.30
N ILE A 251 -11.57 3.50 -23.99
CA ILE A 251 -12.75 3.76 -23.15
C ILE A 251 -13.50 4.99 -23.67
N GLU A 252 -12.80 6.09 -23.97
CA GLU A 252 -13.41 7.32 -24.45
C GLU A 252 -14.16 7.13 -25.78
N LYS A 253 -13.62 6.29 -26.66
CA LYS A 253 -14.23 5.98 -27.97
C LYS A 253 -15.44 5.05 -27.87
N ASN A 254 -15.39 4.07 -26.97
CA ASN A 254 -16.29 2.92 -27.02
C ASN A 254 -17.30 2.87 -25.86
N PHE A 255 -17.01 3.55 -24.74
CA PHE A 255 -17.91 3.50 -23.58
C PHE A 255 -19.04 4.54 -23.68
N SER A 256 -20.18 4.22 -23.06
CA SER A 256 -21.27 5.18 -22.88
C SER A 256 -20.78 6.40 -22.10
N LYS A 257 -21.24 7.59 -22.50
CA LYS A 257 -20.98 8.85 -21.78
C LYS A 257 -21.57 8.88 -20.36
N LYS A 258 -22.43 7.92 -20.02
CA LYS A 258 -22.95 7.74 -18.65
C LYS A 258 -21.93 7.07 -17.71
N ILE A 259 -20.86 6.47 -18.22
CA ILE A 259 -19.81 5.82 -17.44
C ILE A 259 -18.72 6.86 -17.18
N THR A 260 -18.41 7.10 -15.92
CA THR A 260 -17.27 7.93 -15.52
C THR A 260 -16.06 7.06 -15.19
N VAL A 261 -14.87 7.54 -15.50
CA VAL A 261 -13.63 6.80 -15.24
C VAL A 261 -12.59 7.72 -14.62
N THR A 262 -11.81 7.18 -13.69
CA THR A 262 -10.65 7.89 -13.14
C THR A 262 -9.55 8.01 -14.21
N LYS A 263 -8.76 9.09 -14.12
CA LYS A 263 -7.61 9.34 -14.99
C LYS A 263 -6.32 9.34 -14.14
N PRO A 264 -5.78 8.16 -13.83
CA PRO A 264 -4.64 8.05 -12.93
C PRO A 264 -3.36 8.61 -13.54
N GLU A 265 -2.53 9.20 -12.69
CA GLU A 265 -1.19 9.72 -13.03
C GLU A 265 -0.08 8.69 -12.78
N GLY A 266 -0.44 7.46 -12.39
CA GLY A 266 0.48 6.38 -12.07
C GLY A 266 -0.26 5.10 -11.68
N GLY A 267 0.48 4.13 -11.16
CA GLY A 267 -0.08 2.87 -10.69
C GLY A 267 -0.58 1.95 -11.81
N LEU A 268 -1.57 1.14 -11.50
CA LEU A 268 -1.99 0.00 -12.32
C LEU A 268 -3.51 -0.06 -12.57
N PHE A 269 -4.30 0.91 -12.03
CA PHE A 269 -5.75 0.80 -11.98
C PHE A 269 -6.43 1.98 -12.66
N ILE A 270 -7.54 1.68 -13.33
CA ILE A 270 -8.56 2.64 -13.77
C ILE A 270 -9.87 2.19 -13.14
N TRP A 271 -10.56 3.09 -12.47
CA TRP A 271 -11.86 2.85 -11.86
C TRP A 271 -12.95 3.37 -12.79
N ALA A 272 -13.94 2.51 -13.08
CA ALA A 272 -15.11 2.89 -13.86
C ALA A 272 -16.36 2.85 -12.97
N THR A 273 -17.07 3.96 -12.89
CA THR A 273 -18.36 4.05 -12.21
C THR A 273 -19.48 3.85 -13.19
N LEU A 274 -20.28 2.81 -12.99
CA LEU A 274 -21.43 2.48 -13.81
C LEU A 274 -22.62 3.39 -13.45
N PRO A 275 -23.56 3.62 -14.40
CA PRO A 275 -24.82 4.29 -14.10
C PRO A 275 -25.63 3.55 -13.01
N GLU A 276 -26.43 4.27 -12.24
CA GLU A 276 -27.26 3.71 -11.14
C GLU A 276 -28.25 2.63 -11.61
N ASP A 277 -28.72 2.72 -12.86
CA ASP A 277 -29.63 1.77 -13.49
C ASP A 277 -28.92 0.49 -14.03
N CYS A 278 -27.61 0.40 -13.86
CA CYS A 278 -26.80 -0.75 -14.32
C CYS A 278 -26.48 -1.68 -13.15
N ASP A 279 -26.99 -2.92 -13.20
CA ASP A 279 -26.58 -3.97 -12.26
C ASP A 279 -25.12 -4.39 -12.51
N MET A 280 -24.26 -4.09 -11.54
CA MET A 280 -22.82 -4.30 -11.65
C MET A 280 -22.45 -5.78 -11.80
N MET A 281 -23.13 -6.69 -11.08
CA MET A 281 -22.79 -8.11 -11.14
C MET A 281 -23.18 -8.71 -12.50
N THR A 282 -24.32 -8.31 -13.03
CA THR A 282 -24.74 -8.68 -14.40
C THR A 282 -23.75 -8.14 -15.44
N PHE A 283 -23.29 -6.90 -15.27
CA PHE A 283 -22.27 -6.30 -16.14
C PHE A 283 -20.97 -7.10 -16.09
N CYS A 284 -20.44 -7.40 -14.89
CA CYS A 284 -19.20 -8.17 -14.73
C CYS A 284 -19.32 -9.57 -15.33
N THR A 285 -20.45 -10.26 -15.16
CA THR A 285 -20.70 -11.58 -15.74
C THR A 285 -20.65 -11.52 -17.28
N LYS A 286 -21.35 -10.56 -17.89
CA LYS A 286 -21.32 -10.35 -19.35
C LYS A 286 -19.92 -9.97 -19.84
N ALA A 287 -19.16 -9.20 -19.09
CA ALA A 287 -17.78 -8.88 -19.44
C ALA A 287 -16.90 -10.14 -19.51
N VAL A 288 -17.02 -11.03 -18.51
CA VAL A 288 -16.30 -12.32 -18.49
C VAL A 288 -16.71 -13.22 -19.68
N GLU A 289 -18.00 -13.31 -20.00
CA GLU A 289 -18.50 -14.03 -21.19
C GLU A 289 -17.85 -13.51 -22.48
N ASN A 290 -17.57 -12.20 -22.53
CA ASN A 290 -16.86 -11.55 -23.63
C ASN A 290 -15.33 -11.50 -23.45
N LYS A 291 -14.77 -12.33 -22.56
CA LYS A 291 -13.33 -12.48 -22.29
C LYS A 291 -12.66 -11.24 -21.70
N VAL A 292 -13.43 -10.39 -21.03
CA VAL A 292 -12.94 -9.23 -20.28
C VAL A 292 -13.17 -9.46 -18.79
N ALA A 293 -12.10 -9.60 -18.02
CA ALA A 293 -12.19 -9.72 -16.57
C ALA A 293 -12.08 -8.33 -15.91
N VAL A 294 -13.04 -8.00 -15.06
CA VAL A 294 -13.04 -6.81 -14.23
C VAL A 294 -13.29 -7.19 -12.77
N VAL A 295 -12.83 -6.38 -11.84
CA VAL A 295 -13.07 -6.60 -10.40
C VAL A 295 -14.27 -5.74 -9.98
N PRO A 296 -15.36 -6.35 -9.47
CA PRO A 296 -16.53 -5.59 -9.01
C PRO A 296 -16.20 -4.76 -7.76
N GLY A 297 -16.76 -3.55 -7.69
CA GLY A 297 -16.52 -2.61 -6.59
C GLY A 297 -17.15 -3.00 -5.25
N THR A 298 -18.01 -4.01 -5.24
CA THR A 298 -18.63 -4.61 -4.04
C THR A 298 -17.85 -5.82 -3.49
N ALA A 299 -16.70 -6.15 -4.08
CA ALA A 299 -15.89 -7.30 -3.67
C ALA A 299 -15.20 -7.06 -2.31
#